data_d7d0070eeee63b178a5eb47c21ce9397
#
_entry.id   d7d0070eeee63b178a5eb47c21ce9397
#
_cell.length_a   1.000
_cell.length_b   1.000
_cell.length_c   1.000
_cell.angle_alpha   90.00
_cell.angle_beta   90.00
_cell.angle_gamma   90.00
#
_symmetry.space_group_name_H-M   'P 1'
#
loop_
_entity.id
_entity.type
_entity.pdbx_description
1 polymer ?
#
loop_
_entity_poly.entity_id
_entity_poly.type
_entity_poly.pdbx_seq_one_letter_code
_entity_poly.pdbx_strand_id
1 'polypeptide(L)'
;MDTAGYHHSDSITVNCPPDDVYWIVSDVTRVGELSPVCQSCTWDDPALAGQHGAWFTGHNAIGEFTWDTHCQVVAAEPGREFTFVNHGPEGDAPLVRWSYTFEPEGDSTTVTESWQVLPAYPDFVSAGDPNLDVKARIDGMAQMARDGIRDTLANLKRTAEA
;
A
#
# COMPACT_ATOMS: atom_id res chain seq x y z
N MET A 1 -10.54 -5.67 20.02
CA MET A 1 -9.35 -6.38 19.58
C MET A 1 -8.22 -5.38 19.39
N ASP A 2 -7.05 -5.66 19.94
CA ASP A 2 -5.88 -4.81 19.77
C ASP A 2 -5.21 -5.10 18.42
N THR A 3 -5.06 -4.08 17.58
CA THR A 3 -4.46 -4.20 16.25
C THR A 3 -2.98 -3.79 16.21
N ALA A 4 -2.41 -3.31 17.32
CA ALA A 4 -1.05 -2.78 17.35
C ALA A 4 0.03 -3.76 16.90
N GLY A 5 -0.17 -5.06 17.14
CA GLY A 5 0.75 -6.11 16.71
C GLY A 5 0.66 -6.51 15.25
N TYR A 6 -0.36 -6.02 14.53
CA TYR A 6 -0.55 -6.36 13.12
C TYR A 6 0.10 -5.31 12.22
N HIS A 7 1.41 -5.43 12.11
CA HIS A 7 2.23 -4.61 11.22
C HIS A 7 3.37 -5.45 10.62
N HIS A 8 3.89 -5.00 9.50
CA HIS A 8 5.04 -5.62 8.87
C HIS A 8 5.78 -4.56 8.05
N SER A 9 7.09 -4.68 7.98
CA SER A 9 7.90 -3.89 7.05
C SER A 9 9.06 -4.72 6.52
N ASP A 10 9.51 -4.37 5.32
CA ASP A 10 10.67 -4.95 4.68
C ASP A 10 11.34 -3.89 3.81
N SER A 11 12.61 -4.10 3.48
CA SER A 11 13.41 -3.13 2.75
C SER A 11 14.17 -3.79 1.62
N ILE A 12 14.50 -2.98 0.59
CA ILE A 12 15.36 -3.38 -0.52
C ILE A 12 16.23 -2.19 -0.93
N THR A 13 17.42 -2.49 -1.45
CA THR A 13 18.27 -1.47 -2.05
C THR A 13 18.03 -1.42 -3.54
N VAL A 14 17.71 -0.24 -4.06
CA VAL A 14 17.46 0.03 -5.47
C VAL A 14 18.56 0.93 -6.01
N ASN A 15 19.17 0.56 -7.14
CA ASN A 15 20.33 1.25 -7.71
C ASN A 15 19.90 2.45 -8.57
N CYS A 16 19.22 3.40 -7.95
CA CYS A 16 18.90 4.70 -8.53
C CYS A 16 18.63 5.72 -7.42
N PRO A 17 18.66 7.05 -7.74
CA PRO A 17 18.43 8.07 -6.74
C PRO A 17 17.03 8.02 -6.11
N PRO A 18 16.86 8.52 -4.87
CA PRO A 18 15.59 8.50 -4.17
C PRO A 18 14.41 9.12 -4.94
N ASP A 19 14.63 10.24 -5.62
CA ASP A 19 13.57 10.89 -6.38
C ASP A 19 13.06 10.00 -7.52
N ASP A 20 13.95 9.29 -8.20
CA ASP A 20 13.56 8.43 -9.32
C ASP A 20 12.68 7.26 -8.86
N VAL A 21 13.05 6.63 -7.74
CA VAL A 21 12.25 5.54 -7.15
C VAL A 21 10.92 6.08 -6.63
N TYR A 22 10.95 7.24 -5.99
CA TYR A 22 9.75 7.89 -5.46
C TYR A 22 8.70 8.12 -6.55
N TRP A 23 9.11 8.63 -7.72
CA TRP A 23 8.16 8.90 -8.80
C TRP A 23 7.54 7.64 -9.39
N ILE A 24 8.20 6.50 -9.29
CA ILE A 24 7.60 5.21 -9.67
C ILE A 24 6.53 4.80 -8.66
N VAL A 25 6.84 4.87 -7.37
CA VAL A 25 5.93 4.45 -6.29
C VAL A 25 4.73 5.38 -6.16
N SER A 26 4.95 6.69 -6.22
CA SER A 26 3.89 7.69 -6.02
C SER A 26 2.95 7.82 -7.21
N ASP A 27 3.30 7.33 -8.37
CA ASP A 27 2.38 7.20 -9.50
C ASP A 27 1.59 5.91 -9.33
N VAL A 28 0.47 6.00 -8.60
CA VAL A 28 -0.34 4.81 -8.27
C VAL A 28 -0.93 4.13 -9.51
N THR A 29 -1.00 4.84 -10.65
CA THR A 29 -1.47 4.23 -11.90
C THR A 29 -0.52 3.15 -12.41
N ARG A 30 0.71 3.12 -11.91
CA ARG A 30 1.72 2.10 -12.24
C ARG A 30 1.72 0.91 -11.29
N VAL A 31 0.80 0.86 -10.33
CA VAL A 31 0.80 -0.18 -9.29
C VAL A 31 0.79 -1.60 -9.85
N GLY A 32 0.15 -1.82 -11.00
CA GLY A 32 0.11 -3.13 -11.65
C GLY A 32 1.47 -3.67 -12.07
N GLU A 33 2.49 -2.80 -12.22
CA GLU A 33 3.87 -3.21 -12.49
C GLU A 33 4.57 -3.74 -11.22
N LEU A 34 4.04 -3.41 -10.05
CA LEU A 34 4.67 -3.64 -8.75
C LEU A 34 3.93 -4.69 -7.93
N SER A 35 2.64 -4.51 -7.72
CA SER A 35 1.84 -5.34 -6.82
C SER A 35 1.36 -6.63 -7.49
N PRO A 36 1.44 -7.78 -6.81
CA PRO A 36 0.83 -9.00 -7.31
C PRO A 36 -0.70 -9.06 -7.11
N VAL A 37 -1.27 -8.15 -6.33
CA VAL A 37 -2.69 -8.15 -5.94
C VAL A 37 -3.43 -6.96 -6.53
N CYS A 38 -2.93 -5.75 -6.34
CA CYS A 38 -3.54 -4.55 -6.92
C CYS A 38 -3.19 -4.47 -8.40
N GLN A 39 -4.21 -4.58 -9.26
CA GLN A 39 -4.04 -4.65 -10.71
C GLN A 39 -3.89 -3.26 -11.34
N SER A 40 -4.59 -2.29 -10.79
CA SER A 40 -4.57 -0.90 -11.27
C SER A 40 -5.10 0.03 -10.20
N CYS A 41 -4.73 1.31 -10.31
CA CYS A 41 -5.31 2.38 -9.50
C CYS A 41 -5.70 3.54 -10.41
N THR A 42 -6.74 4.26 -9.99
CA THR A 42 -7.24 5.45 -10.68
C THR A 42 -7.36 6.59 -9.67
N TRP A 43 -6.79 7.76 -9.99
CA TRP A 43 -6.98 8.96 -9.18
C TRP A 43 -8.44 9.42 -9.29
N ASP A 44 -9.08 9.72 -8.16
CA ASP A 44 -10.47 10.20 -8.17
C ASP A 44 -10.54 11.58 -8.82
N ASP A 45 -9.57 12.47 -8.53
CA ASP A 45 -9.39 13.74 -9.22
C ASP A 45 -7.98 13.79 -9.82
N PRO A 46 -7.84 13.66 -11.15
CA PRO A 46 -6.53 13.68 -11.80
C PRO A 46 -5.74 14.97 -11.56
N ALA A 47 -6.42 16.09 -11.28
CA ALA A 47 -5.75 17.37 -10.99
C ALA A 47 -4.98 17.34 -9.67
N LEU A 48 -5.33 16.43 -8.74
CA LEU A 48 -4.70 16.27 -7.44
C LEU A 48 -3.73 15.09 -7.39
N ALA A 49 -3.50 14.42 -8.50
CA ALA A 49 -2.67 13.22 -8.57
C ALA A 49 -1.31 13.41 -7.87
N GLY A 50 -0.97 12.47 -6.98
CA GLY A 50 0.29 12.46 -6.25
C GLY A 50 0.39 13.43 -5.09
N GLN A 51 -0.64 14.24 -4.82
CA GLN A 51 -0.59 15.26 -3.76
C GLN A 51 -1.11 14.72 -2.42
N HIS A 52 -0.64 15.31 -1.34
CA HIS A 52 -1.21 15.07 -0.01
C HIS A 52 -2.71 15.38 -0.03
N GLY A 53 -3.50 14.46 0.51
CA GLY A 53 -4.97 14.58 0.56
C GLY A 53 -5.69 14.01 -0.65
N ALA A 54 -4.97 13.68 -1.75
CA ALA A 54 -5.59 13.09 -2.93
C ALA A 54 -6.14 11.70 -2.64
N TRP A 55 -7.28 11.38 -3.25
CA TRP A 55 -7.91 10.07 -3.16
C TRP A 55 -7.69 9.27 -4.44
N PHE A 56 -7.54 7.97 -4.30
CA PHE A 56 -7.50 7.06 -5.44
C PHE A 56 -8.22 5.76 -5.12
N THR A 57 -8.65 5.06 -6.17
CA THR A 57 -9.33 3.78 -6.08
C THR A 57 -8.42 2.69 -6.60
N GLY A 58 -8.18 1.67 -5.78
CA GLY A 58 -7.42 0.48 -6.17
C GLY A 58 -8.34 -0.65 -6.59
N HIS A 59 -8.00 -1.33 -7.69
CA HIS A 59 -8.72 -2.47 -8.22
C HIS A 59 -7.90 -3.72 -8.00
N ASN A 60 -8.35 -4.60 -7.09
CA ASN A 60 -7.59 -5.76 -6.63
C ASN A 60 -8.19 -7.06 -7.16
N ALA A 61 -7.36 -8.07 -7.34
CA ALA A 61 -7.80 -9.40 -7.75
C ALA A 61 -6.91 -10.49 -7.19
N ILE A 62 -7.54 -11.58 -6.73
CA ILE A 62 -6.88 -12.84 -6.42
C ILE A 62 -7.69 -13.93 -7.10
N GLY A 63 -7.17 -14.49 -8.20
CA GLY A 63 -7.93 -15.40 -9.04
C GLY A 63 -9.15 -14.70 -9.62
N GLU A 64 -10.35 -15.24 -9.39
CA GLU A 64 -11.61 -14.63 -9.84
C GLU A 64 -12.21 -13.66 -8.81
N PHE A 65 -11.66 -13.62 -7.60
CA PHE A 65 -12.13 -12.71 -6.55
C PHE A 65 -11.56 -11.32 -6.77
N THR A 66 -12.44 -10.33 -6.89
CA THR A 66 -12.07 -8.92 -7.09
C THR A 66 -12.71 -8.03 -6.04
N TRP A 67 -12.00 -6.97 -5.66
CA TRP A 67 -12.54 -5.93 -4.77
C TRP A 67 -11.83 -4.62 -5.00
N ASP A 68 -12.50 -3.52 -4.64
CA ASP A 68 -11.92 -2.19 -4.71
C ASP A 68 -11.54 -1.69 -3.32
N THR A 69 -10.51 -0.83 -3.27
CA THR A 69 -10.11 -0.09 -2.07
C THR A 69 -10.12 1.39 -2.37
N HIS A 70 -10.56 2.21 -1.40
CA HIS A 70 -10.57 3.65 -1.53
C HIS A 70 -9.52 4.25 -0.60
N CYS A 71 -8.51 4.88 -1.15
CA CYS A 71 -7.30 5.28 -0.45
C CYS A 71 -7.06 6.77 -0.50
N GLN A 72 -6.56 7.34 0.61
CA GLN A 72 -6.16 8.74 0.67
C GLN A 72 -4.67 8.86 0.94
N VAL A 73 -3.98 9.69 0.16
CA VAL A 73 -2.57 10.03 0.39
C VAL A 73 -2.47 10.91 1.63
N VAL A 74 -1.70 10.47 2.63
CA VAL A 74 -1.50 11.19 3.89
C VAL A 74 -0.07 11.72 4.04
N ALA A 75 0.88 11.29 3.22
CA ALA A 75 2.22 11.86 3.14
C ALA A 75 2.72 11.73 1.69
N ALA A 76 3.22 12.81 1.14
CA ALA A 76 3.76 12.88 -0.22
C ALA A 76 4.97 13.82 -0.21
N GLU A 77 6.10 13.30 0.25
CA GLU A 77 7.37 14.03 0.35
C GLU A 77 8.35 13.44 -0.66
N PRO A 78 8.57 14.09 -1.83
CA PRO A 78 9.39 13.55 -2.90
C PRO A 78 10.77 13.09 -2.41
N GLY A 79 11.13 11.86 -2.77
CA GLY A 79 12.39 11.24 -2.39
C GLY A 79 12.50 10.83 -0.92
N ARG A 80 11.44 10.97 -0.12
CA ARG A 80 11.48 10.67 1.32
C ARG A 80 10.38 9.74 1.80
N GLU A 81 9.12 10.07 1.51
CA GLU A 81 7.98 9.28 2.01
C GLU A 81 6.76 9.41 1.10
N PHE A 82 6.13 8.26 0.83
CA PHE A 82 4.80 8.20 0.24
C PHE A 82 3.95 7.24 1.06
N THR A 83 2.91 7.76 1.70
CA THR A 83 2.04 7.00 2.62
C THR A 83 0.58 7.24 2.27
N PHE A 84 -0.21 6.19 2.27
CA PHE A 84 -1.65 6.30 2.06
C PHE A 84 -2.40 5.38 3.03
N VAL A 85 -3.67 5.69 3.23
CA VAL A 85 -4.57 4.96 4.13
C VAL A 85 -5.75 4.44 3.34
N ASN A 86 -5.99 3.14 3.44
CA ASN A 86 -7.17 2.49 2.86
C ASN A 86 -8.35 2.66 3.81
N HIS A 87 -9.45 3.21 3.27
CA HIS A 87 -10.72 3.44 3.99
C HIS A 87 -11.82 2.43 3.61
N GLY A 88 -11.49 1.42 2.81
CA GLY A 88 -12.49 0.50 2.27
C GLY A 88 -13.21 1.08 1.06
N PRO A 89 -14.12 0.31 0.43
CA PRO A 89 -14.76 0.73 -0.83
C PRO A 89 -15.73 1.92 -0.67
N GLU A 90 -16.30 2.10 0.51
CA GLU A 90 -17.29 3.16 0.78
C GLU A 90 -16.66 4.43 1.36
N GLY A 91 -15.34 4.49 1.50
CA GLY A 91 -14.67 5.62 2.14
C GLY A 91 -14.90 5.69 3.66
N ASP A 92 -15.02 4.54 4.30
CA ASP A 92 -15.28 4.39 5.74
C ASP A 92 -14.14 4.93 6.62
N ALA A 93 -14.12 4.52 7.89
CA ALA A 93 -13.02 4.84 8.79
C ALA A 93 -11.68 4.32 8.25
N PRO A 94 -10.54 4.90 8.69
CA PRO A 94 -9.24 4.40 8.28
C PRO A 94 -9.00 2.95 8.73
N LEU A 95 -8.68 2.07 7.80
CA LEU A 95 -8.62 0.62 8.03
C LEU A 95 -7.20 0.08 8.02
N VAL A 96 -6.39 0.49 7.04
CA VAL A 96 -5.04 -0.03 6.82
C VAL A 96 -4.16 1.10 6.31
N ARG A 97 -2.95 1.19 6.85
CA ARG A 97 -1.93 2.15 6.38
C ARG A 97 -0.86 1.41 5.61
N TRP A 98 -0.52 1.96 4.44
CA TRP A 98 0.61 1.54 3.62
C TRP A 98 1.60 2.69 3.51
N SER A 99 2.88 2.42 3.73
CA SER A 99 3.92 3.44 3.76
C SER A 99 5.14 3.01 2.98
N TYR A 100 5.71 3.94 2.23
CA TYR A 100 7.02 3.79 1.58
C TYR A 100 7.92 4.88 2.07
N THR A 101 9.12 4.52 2.56
CA THR A 101 10.15 5.48 2.89
C THR A 101 11.37 5.25 2.01
N PHE A 102 12.10 6.34 1.71
CA PHE A 102 13.21 6.34 0.77
C PHE A 102 14.41 6.98 1.45
N GLU A 103 15.49 6.23 1.61
CA GLU A 103 16.71 6.74 2.23
C GLU A 103 17.87 6.66 1.26
N PRO A 104 18.61 7.78 1.03
CA PRO A 104 19.80 7.74 0.19
C PRO A 104 20.86 6.81 0.77
N GLU A 105 21.49 6.03 -0.09
CA GLU A 105 22.59 5.14 0.25
C GLU A 105 23.64 5.20 -0.85
N GLY A 106 24.53 6.20 -0.79
CA GLY A 106 25.42 6.49 -1.90
C GLY A 106 24.65 6.90 -3.14
N ASP A 107 24.86 6.20 -4.24
CA ASP A 107 24.13 6.41 -5.50
C ASP A 107 22.83 5.59 -5.58
N SER A 108 22.56 4.84 -4.52
CA SER A 108 21.39 3.96 -4.42
C SER A 108 20.40 4.49 -3.40
N THR A 109 19.26 3.80 -3.27
CA THR A 109 18.21 4.14 -2.32
C THR A 109 17.78 2.87 -1.57
N THR A 110 17.69 2.96 -0.24
CA THR A 110 17.01 1.94 0.55
C THR A 110 15.53 2.30 0.62
N VAL A 111 14.70 1.43 0.07
CA VAL A 111 13.24 1.58 0.10
C VAL A 111 12.68 0.64 1.14
N THR A 112 11.88 1.18 2.06
CA THR A 112 11.15 0.38 3.05
C THR A 112 9.66 0.50 2.78
N GLU A 113 9.00 -0.63 2.61
CA GLU A 113 7.54 -0.70 2.53
C GLU A 113 7.00 -1.24 3.85
N SER A 114 5.95 -0.59 4.38
CA SER A 114 5.34 -0.94 5.66
C SER A 114 3.83 -1.09 5.52
N TRP A 115 3.27 -1.94 6.34
CA TRP A 115 1.84 -2.21 6.42
C TRP A 115 1.42 -2.21 7.90
N GLN A 116 0.26 -1.62 8.19
CA GLN A 116 -0.29 -1.52 9.55
C GLN A 116 -1.81 -1.62 9.51
N VAL A 117 -2.37 -2.56 10.28
CA VAL A 117 -3.81 -2.61 10.54
C VAL A 117 -4.17 -1.51 11.53
N LEU A 118 -5.20 -0.74 11.23
CA LEU A 118 -5.68 0.36 12.08
C LEU A 118 -6.86 -0.08 12.95
N PRO A 119 -7.11 0.63 14.06
CA PRO A 119 -8.08 0.19 15.07
C PRO A 119 -9.52 -0.03 14.58
N ALA A 120 -9.93 0.65 13.51
CA ALA A 120 -11.29 0.51 12.98
C ALA A 120 -11.51 -0.77 12.16
N TYR A 121 -10.44 -1.47 11.77
CA TYR A 121 -10.55 -2.61 10.86
C TYR A 121 -11.39 -3.77 11.42
N PRO A 122 -11.20 -4.22 12.68
CA PRO A 122 -11.99 -5.33 13.22
C PRO A 122 -13.50 -5.09 13.17
N ASP A 123 -13.93 -3.88 13.54
CA ASP A 123 -15.35 -3.51 13.51
C ASP A 123 -15.89 -3.45 12.09
N PHE A 124 -15.11 -2.96 11.16
CA PHE A 124 -15.47 -2.94 9.74
C PHE A 124 -15.72 -4.36 9.20
N VAL A 125 -14.86 -5.31 9.53
CA VAL A 125 -15.01 -6.72 9.10
C VAL A 125 -16.24 -7.34 9.76
N SER A 126 -16.45 -7.13 11.05
CA SER A 126 -17.61 -7.66 11.78
C SER A 126 -18.93 -7.10 11.27
N ALA A 127 -18.96 -5.83 10.86
CA ALA A 127 -20.15 -5.21 10.31
C ALA A 127 -20.53 -5.82 8.96
N GLY A 128 -19.54 -6.22 8.15
CA GLY A 128 -19.76 -6.88 6.86
C GLY A 128 -20.23 -8.32 6.99
N ASP A 129 -19.73 -9.03 7.98
CA ASP A 129 -20.11 -10.43 8.26
C ASP A 129 -19.95 -10.72 9.77
N PRO A 130 -21.07 -10.66 10.54
CA PRO A 130 -21.02 -10.90 11.99
C PRO A 130 -20.57 -12.32 12.39
N ASN A 131 -20.61 -13.27 11.48
CA ASN A 131 -20.18 -14.64 11.74
C ASN A 131 -18.73 -14.92 11.37
N LEU A 132 -18.03 -13.94 10.82
CA LEU A 132 -16.66 -14.11 10.40
C LEU A 132 -15.72 -14.17 11.61
N ASP A 133 -14.73 -15.05 11.56
CA ASP A 133 -13.64 -15.07 12.53
C ASP A 133 -12.69 -13.91 12.18
N VAL A 134 -12.83 -12.80 12.90
CA VAL A 134 -12.07 -11.56 12.66
C VAL A 134 -10.56 -11.79 12.79
N LYS A 135 -10.14 -12.53 13.82
CA LYS A 135 -8.72 -12.81 14.03
C LYS A 135 -8.14 -13.61 12.86
N ALA A 136 -8.83 -14.66 12.43
CA ALA A 136 -8.39 -15.47 11.29
C ALA A 136 -8.31 -14.64 10.01
N ARG A 137 -9.25 -13.72 9.81
CA ARG A 137 -9.26 -12.80 8.66
C ARG A 137 -8.04 -11.90 8.67
N ILE A 138 -7.72 -11.30 9.81
CA ILE A 138 -6.57 -10.40 9.95
C ILE A 138 -5.26 -11.17 9.84
N ASP A 139 -5.16 -12.37 10.42
CA ASP A 139 -3.99 -13.23 10.28
C ASP A 139 -3.71 -13.57 8.80
N GLY A 140 -4.76 -13.89 8.04
CA GLY A 140 -4.64 -14.13 6.60
C GLY A 140 -4.19 -12.90 5.84
N MET A 141 -4.71 -11.74 6.20
CA MET A 141 -4.33 -10.47 5.61
C MET A 141 -2.87 -10.12 5.92
N ALA A 142 -2.41 -10.42 7.14
CA ALA A 142 -1.01 -10.22 7.53
C ALA A 142 -0.07 -11.09 6.67
N GLN A 143 -0.43 -12.33 6.40
CA GLN A 143 0.37 -13.20 5.54
C GLN A 143 0.42 -12.68 4.11
N MET A 144 -0.71 -12.24 3.57
CA MET A 144 -0.78 -11.61 2.24
C MET A 144 0.10 -10.36 2.16
N ALA A 145 0.10 -9.55 3.22
CA ALA A 145 0.92 -8.33 3.26
C ALA A 145 2.41 -8.67 3.25
N ARG A 146 2.84 -9.66 4.01
CA ARG A 146 4.25 -10.10 4.02
C ARG A 146 4.70 -10.55 2.65
N ASP A 147 3.93 -11.42 2.02
CA ASP A 147 4.25 -11.96 0.70
C ASP A 147 4.18 -10.85 -0.36
N GLY A 148 3.17 -10.00 -0.29
CA GLY A 148 2.96 -8.90 -1.21
C GLY A 148 4.07 -7.84 -1.13
N ILE A 149 4.51 -7.47 0.07
CA ILE A 149 5.61 -6.52 0.27
C ILE A 149 6.89 -7.07 -0.36
N ARG A 150 7.23 -8.32 -0.08
CA ARG A 150 8.42 -8.96 -0.66
C ARG A 150 8.38 -8.89 -2.19
N ASP A 151 7.26 -9.27 -2.79
CA ASP A 151 7.12 -9.32 -4.24
C ASP A 151 7.08 -7.92 -4.86
N THR A 152 6.40 -6.98 -4.20
CA THR A 152 6.33 -5.58 -4.65
C THR A 152 7.70 -4.92 -4.66
N LEU A 153 8.49 -5.11 -3.60
CA LEU A 153 9.84 -4.54 -3.52
C LEU A 153 10.76 -5.15 -4.59
N ALA A 154 10.67 -6.45 -4.84
CA ALA A 154 11.44 -7.10 -5.90
C ALA A 154 11.06 -6.57 -7.30
N ASN A 155 9.76 -6.36 -7.53
CA ASN A 155 9.26 -5.80 -8.79
C ASN A 155 9.68 -4.33 -8.95
N LEU A 156 9.64 -3.56 -7.86
CA LEU A 156 10.10 -2.18 -7.86
C LEU A 156 11.56 -2.07 -8.26
N LYS A 157 12.42 -2.90 -7.67
CA LYS A 157 13.85 -2.93 -8.00
C LYS A 157 14.06 -3.23 -9.47
N ARG A 158 13.39 -4.24 -10.00
CA ARG A 158 13.49 -4.62 -11.41
C ARG A 158 13.02 -3.50 -12.33
N THR A 159 11.90 -2.86 -12.01
CA THR A 159 11.32 -1.77 -12.81
C THR A 159 12.22 -0.53 -12.80
N ALA A 160 12.73 -0.16 -11.63
CA ALA A 160 13.55 1.04 -11.47
C ALA A 160 14.94 0.89 -12.09
N GLU A 161 15.47 -0.31 -12.13
CA GLU A 161 16.83 -0.60 -12.65
C GLU A 161 16.84 -1.04 -14.12
N ALA A 162 15.66 -1.11 -14.73
CA ALA A 162 15.55 -1.51 -16.14
C ALA A 162 16.10 -0.46 -17.11
#